data_914bf60f788800c5cca56d8ee6095503
#
_entry.id   914bf60f788800c5cca56d8ee6095503
#
_cell.length_a   1.000
_cell.length_b   1.000
_cell.length_c   1.000
_cell.angle_alpha   90.00
_cell.angle_beta   90.00
_cell.angle_gamma   90.00
#
_symmetry.space_group_name_H-M   'P 1'
#
loop_
_entity.id
_entity.type
_entity.pdbx_description
1 polymer ?
#
loop_
_entity_poly.entity_id
_entity_poly.type
_entity_poly.pdbx_seq_one_letter_code
_entity_poly.pdbx_strand_id
1 'polypeptide(L)'
;VWSLELAYGTPYLLSLGLSKEATGYVWIAGPLSGLIMQPVLGSLSDSSMSQFRRRKYMLGSCGVVALATCLIAFSEPISLYLLDIVGIGLGDWDPSRHKHAKRMTQVLSVLGFWILDFAINGLQVISRALILDHADASQQNEANAWHGRMLHAGSIIGYWCGWVDLSTWPSLAWIGGGQFRRFAVVSAVCMGICVSITCLFTPEYGTKHTTTSPEGLITRIGASVRQVVRVGRALPVPIQRVCLVELLATMSWFPFLFYSTTYVLDMAHRKHKRHSDADHELGSFAMLCFALLAMVSGLVLPSLSLAGKMRPPLLETLPPTSSSRRRVRGMSLRTLWTFGSFLQAV
;
A
#
# COMPACT_ATOMS: atom_id res chain seq x y z
N VAL A 1 0.81 -0.01 -7.82
CA VAL A 1 0.87 -1.42 -7.37
C VAL A 1 -0.22 -1.70 -6.34
N TRP A 2 -0.35 -0.92 -5.27
CA TRP A 2 -1.42 -1.14 -4.27
C TRP A 2 -2.83 -1.03 -4.86
N SER A 3 -3.06 -0.09 -5.79
CA SER A 3 -4.33 0.00 -6.51
C SER A 3 -4.62 -1.23 -7.37
N LEU A 4 -3.58 -1.88 -7.93
CA LEU A 4 -3.71 -3.15 -8.64
C LEU A 4 -4.21 -4.24 -7.70
N GLU A 5 -3.60 -4.35 -6.53
CA GLU A 5 -3.95 -5.35 -5.52
C GLU A 5 -5.39 -5.17 -5.03
N LEU A 6 -5.78 -3.94 -4.67
CA LEU A 6 -7.12 -3.64 -4.16
C LEU A 6 -8.21 -3.72 -5.25
N ALA A 7 -7.91 -3.34 -6.49
CA ALA A 7 -8.90 -3.38 -7.57
C ALA A 7 -9.07 -4.77 -8.16
N TYR A 8 -7.99 -5.51 -8.36
CA TYR A 8 -7.98 -6.76 -9.09
C TYR A 8 -7.59 -7.99 -8.27
N GLY A 9 -6.96 -7.82 -7.11
CA GLY A 9 -6.42 -8.94 -6.34
C GLY A 9 -7.47 -9.98 -5.98
N THR A 10 -8.58 -9.57 -5.35
CA THR A 10 -9.68 -10.47 -4.99
C THR A 10 -10.35 -11.09 -6.21
N PRO A 11 -10.80 -10.31 -7.23
CA PRO A 11 -11.37 -10.87 -8.46
C PRO A 11 -10.41 -11.86 -9.17
N TYR A 12 -9.12 -11.54 -9.22
CA TYR A 12 -8.11 -12.39 -9.83
C TYR A 12 -7.95 -13.73 -9.10
N LEU A 13 -7.83 -13.73 -7.78
CA LEU A 13 -7.72 -14.95 -6.99
C LEU A 13 -8.97 -15.83 -7.13
N LEU A 14 -10.16 -15.23 -7.15
CA LEU A 14 -11.41 -15.94 -7.39
C LEU A 14 -11.48 -16.51 -8.81
N SER A 15 -11.01 -15.81 -9.83
CA SER A 15 -10.95 -16.30 -11.21
C SER A 15 -10.02 -17.50 -11.38
N LEU A 16 -8.95 -17.57 -10.58
CA LEU A 16 -8.09 -18.76 -10.50
C LEU A 16 -8.79 -19.96 -9.82
N GLY A 17 -9.98 -19.74 -9.22
CA GLY A 17 -10.78 -20.77 -8.56
C GLY A 17 -10.41 -20.99 -7.10
N LEU A 18 -9.83 -20.00 -6.41
CA LEU A 18 -9.76 -20.01 -4.95
C LEU A 18 -11.14 -19.76 -4.36
N SER A 19 -11.42 -20.40 -3.19
CA SER A 19 -12.64 -20.09 -2.45
C SER A 19 -12.57 -18.70 -1.81
N LYS A 20 -13.72 -18.13 -1.44
CA LYS A 20 -13.77 -16.82 -0.75
C LYS A 20 -13.01 -16.88 0.59
N GLU A 21 -13.09 -18.00 1.30
CA GLU A 21 -12.37 -18.22 2.56
C GLU A 21 -10.85 -18.26 2.33
N ALA A 22 -10.40 -19.03 1.31
CA ALA A 22 -8.97 -19.10 0.96
C ALA A 22 -8.41 -17.72 0.55
N THR A 23 -9.18 -16.94 -0.19
CA THR A 23 -8.82 -15.57 -0.54
C THR A 23 -8.70 -14.68 0.70
N GLY A 24 -9.59 -14.84 1.68
CA GLY A 24 -9.48 -14.15 2.96
C GLY A 24 -8.17 -14.43 3.70
N TYR A 25 -7.67 -15.67 3.68
CA TYR A 25 -6.35 -16.00 4.26
C TYR A 25 -5.18 -15.35 3.53
N VAL A 26 -5.30 -15.11 2.22
CA VAL A 26 -4.25 -14.40 1.46
C VAL A 26 -4.10 -12.97 2.00
N TRP A 27 -5.21 -12.30 2.30
CA TRP A 27 -5.21 -10.90 2.78
C TRP A 27 -4.71 -10.71 4.21
N ILE A 28 -4.48 -11.79 4.98
CA ILE A 28 -3.77 -11.70 6.27
C ILE A 28 -2.32 -11.25 6.08
N ALA A 29 -1.75 -11.47 4.90
CA ALA A 29 -0.39 -11.03 4.57
C ALA A 29 -0.19 -9.52 4.78
N GLY A 30 -1.18 -8.68 4.45
CA GLY A 30 -1.10 -7.22 4.61
C GLY A 30 -0.82 -6.77 6.05
N PRO A 31 -1.71 -7.06 7.02
CA PRO A 31 -1.47 -6.73 8.44
C PRO A 31 -0.22 -7.39 9.02
N LEU A 32 0.04 -8.65 8.66
CA LEU A 32 1.19 -9.39 9.17
C LEU A 32 2.51 -8.81 8.67
N SER A 33 2.57 -8.49 7.37
CA SER A 33 3.76 -7.87 6.78
C SER A 33 4.01 -6.48 7.36
N GLY A 34 2.97 -5.68 7.58
CA GLY A 34 3.08 -4.38 8.25
C GLY A 34 3.65 -4.49 9.66
N LEU A 35 3.17 -5.46 10.43
CA LEU A 35 3.65 -5.71 11.79
C LEU A 35 5.13 -6.12 11.83
N ILE A 36 5.60 -6.89 10.86
CA ILE A 36 6.97 -7.43 10.82
C ILE A 36 7.92 -6.47 10.09
N MET A 37 7.57 -6.05 8.87
CA MET A 37 8.49 -5.34 7.99
C MET A 37 8.74 -3.89 8.45
N GLN A 38 7.74 -3.23 9.03
CA GLN A 38 7.90 -1.85 9.47
C GLN A 38 8.99 -1.71 10.56
N PRO A 39 8.97 -2.45 11.68
CA PRO A 39 10.04 -2.35 12.67
C PRO A 39 11.36 -2.94 12.18
N VAL A 40 11.35 -4.01 11.39
CA VAL A 40 12.58 -4.66 10.91
C VAL A 40 13.33 -3.75 9.94
N LEU A 41 12.69 -3.31 8.85
CA LEU A 41 13.36 -2.45 7.87
C LEU A 41 13.60 -1.04 8.40
N GLY A 42 12.73 -0.52 9.27
CA GLY A 42 12.98 0.71 9.99
C GLY A 42 14.32 0.63 10.74
N SER A 43 14.46 -0.36 11.62
CA SER A 43 15.67 -0.58 12.42
C SER A 43 16.91 -0.87 11.56
N LEU A 44 16.79 -1.72 10.52
CA LEU A 44 17.91 -2.04 9.62
C LEU A 44 18.41 -0.82 8.86
N SER A 45 17.49 0.01 8.37
CA SER A 45 17.86 1.22 7.64
C SER A 45 18.41 2.30 8.56
N ASP A 46 17.93 2.41 9.81
CA ASP A 46 18.46 3.34 10.82
C ASP A 46 19.89 2.98 11.23
N SER A 47 20.16 1.69 11.40
CA SER A 47 21.48 1.19 11.81
C SER A 47 22.51 1.08 10.69
N SER A 48 22.15 1.43 9.46
CA SER A 48 23.05 1.33 8.31
C SER A 48 24.03 2.49 8.27
N MET A 49 25.33 2.18 8.23
CA MET A 49 26.41 3.17 8.10
C MET A 49 26.68 3.60 6.66
N SER A 50 25.96 3.04 5.68
CA SER A 50 26.14 3.38 4.27
C SER A 50 25.69 4.80 3.98
N GLN A 51 26.38 5.49 3.04
CA GLN A 51 25.95 6.78 2.50
C GLN A 51 24.58 6.71 1.82
N PHE A 52 24.18 5.52 1.36
CA PHE A 52 22.90 5.23 0.71
C PHE A 52 22.01 4.37 1.62
N ARG A 53 21.93 4.69 2.91
CA ARG A 53 21.29 3.83 3.90
C ARG A 53 19.80 3.59 3.60
N ARG A 54 19.01 4.62 3.26
CA ARG A 54 17.59 4.48 2.91
C ARG A 54 17.40 3.97 1.47
N ARG A 55 18.16 4.56 0.53
CA ARG A 55 18.03 4.25 -0.90
C ARG A 55 18.25 2.78 -1.24
N LYS A 56 19.29 2.14 -0.64
CA LYS A 56 19.56 0.71 -0.92
C LYS A 56 18.40 -0.20 -0.50
N TYR A 57 17.76 0.06 0.65
CA TYR A 57 16.60 -0.69 1.08
C TYR A 57 15.38 -0.35 0.23
N MET A 58 15.21 0.90 -0.18
CA MET A 58 14.13 1.34 -1.07
C MET A 58 14.24 0.67 -2.43
N LEU A 59 15.42 0.67 -3.05
CA LEU A 59 15.68 -0.02 -4.32
C LEU A 59 15.52 -1.53 -4.20
N GLY A 60 16.03 -2.13 -3.12
CA GLY A 60 15.85 -3.55 -2.84
C GLY A 60 14.38 -3.94 -2.70
N SER A 61 13.62 -3.22 -1.88
CA SER A 61 12.17 -3.44 -1.74
C SER A 61 11.42 -3.23 -3.06
N CYS A 62 11.77 -2.18 -3.83
CA CYS A 62 11.21 -1.93 -5.15
C CYS A 62 11.48 -3.09 -6.12
N GLY A 63 12.69 -3.62 -6.13
CA GLY A 63 13.05 -4.79 -6.94
C GLY A 63 12.22 -6.02 -6.57
N VAL A 64 12.05 -6.29 -5.26
CA VAL A 64 11.22 -7.41 -4.79
C VAL A 64 9.74 -7.20 -5.14
N VAL A 65 9.20 -5.97 -5.02
CA VAL A 65 7.83 -5.64 -5.46
C VAL A 65 7.68 -5.90 -6.96
N ALA A 66 8.63 -5.46 -7.78
CA ALA A 66 8.58 -5.70 -9.22
C ALA A 66 8.60 -7.20 -9.56
N LEU A 67 9.49 -7.96 -8.92
CA LEU A 67 9.57 -9.42 -9.09
C LEU A 67 8.28 -10.12 -8.65
N ALA A 68 7.74 -9.77 -7.49
CA ALA A 68 6.48 -10.35 -6.99
C ALA A 68 5.31 -10.01 -7.92
N THR A 69 5.23 -8.77 -8.39
CA THR A 69 4.19 -8.34 -9.34
C THR A 69 4.30 -9.11 -10.65
N CYS A 70 5.52 -9.31 -11.16
CA CYS A 70 5.76 -10.15 -12.35
C CYS A 70 5.41 -11.62 -12.08
N LEU A 71 5.76 -12.17 -10.91
CA LEU A 71 5.41 -13.54 -10.55
C LEU A 71 3.89 -13.75 -10.57
N ILE A 72 3.11 -12.82 -10.03
CA ILE A 72 1.65 -12.89 -10.06
C ILE A 72 1.13 -12.75 -11.50
N ALA A 73 1.61 -11.74 -12.24
CA ALA A 73 1.16 -11.45 -13.60
C ALA A 73 1.44 -12.59 -14.59
N PHE A 74 2.53 -13.32 -14.39
CA PHE A 74 2.97 -14.42 -15.25
C PHE A 74 2.88 -15.79 -14.56
N SER A 75 2.10 -15.92 -13.49
CA SER A 75 1.97 -17.16 -12.71
C SER A 75 1.50 -18.35 -13.55
N GLU A 76 0.59 -18.13 -14.50
CA GLU A 76 0.11 -19.17 -15.41
C GLU A 76 1.19 -19.68 -16.36
N PRO A 77 1.86 -18.84 -17.18
CA PRO A 77 2.94 -19.33 -18.04
C PRO A 77 4.11 -19.90 -17.24
N ILE A 78 4.43 -19.34 -16.07
CA ILE A 78 5.48 -19.88 -15.20
C ILE A 78 5.09 -21.28 -14.72
N SER A 79 3.83 -21.50 -14.33
CA SER A 79 3.37 -22.81 -13.87
C SER A 79 3.45 -23.87 -14.97
N LEU A 80 3.07 -23.53 -16.20
CA LEU A 80 3.18 -24.43 -17.35
C LEU A 80 4.65 -24.78 -17.63
N TYR A 81 5.52 -23.78 -17.66
CA TYR A 81 6.95 -23.98 -17.85
C TYR A 81 7.59 -24.88 -16.78
N LEU A 82 7.22 -24.67 -15.51
CA LEU A 82 7.72 -25.51 -14.41
C LEU A 82 7.24 -26.96 -14.52
N LEU A 83 6.00 -27.20 -14.93
CA LEU A 83 5.48 -28.54 -15.16
C LEU A 83 6.21 -29.24 -16.31
N ASP A 84 6.54 -28.52 -17.37
CA ASP A 84 7.32 -29.06 -18.49
C ASP A 84 8.73 -29.48 -18.06
N ILE A 85 9.39 -28.70 -17.20
CA ILE A 85 10.71 -29.05 -16.62
C ILE A 85 10.62 -30.29 -15.74
N VAL A 86 9.58 -30.40 -14.92
CA VAL A 86 9.40 -31.54 -13.98
C VAL A 86 8.91 -32.79 -14.70
N GLY A 87 8.45 -32.66 -15.96
CA GLY A 87 7.96 -33.77 -16.76
C GLY A 87 6.60 -34.32 -16.33
N ILE A 88 5.80 -33.49 -15.63
CA ILE A 88 4.45 -33.87 -15.24
C ILE A 88 3.48 -33.56 -16.38
N GLY A 89 2.81 -34.57 -16.90
CA GLY A 89 1.82 -34.41 -17.97
C GLY A 89 2.43 -34.09 -19.31
N LEU A 90 3.28 -34.97 -19.85
CA LEU A 90 4.03 -34.82 -21.12
C LEU A 90 3.18 -34.76 -22.39
N GLY A 91 1.87 -34.56 -22.32
CA GLY A 91 0.99 -34.40 -23.47
C GLY A 91 -0.08 -33.36 -23.24
N ASP A 92 -0.32 -32.48 -24.22
CA ASP A 92 -1.37 -31.45 -24.17
C ASP A 92 -2.79 -32.01 -24.01
N TRP A 93 -2.95 -33.31 -24.21
CA TRP A 93 -4.20 -34.06 -24.08
C TRP A 93 -4.43 -34.67 -22.68
N ASP A 94 -3.44 -34.59 -21.75
CA ASP A 94 -3.57 -35.15 -20.41
C ASP A 94 -4.41 -34.25 -19.50
N PRO A 95 -5.62 -34.65 -19.06
CA PRO A 95 -6.44 -33.85 -18.17
C PRO A 95 -5.79 -33.60 -16.81
N SER A 96 -4.82 -34.43 -16.40
CA SER A 96 -4.08 -34.23 -15.16
C SER A 96 -3.15 -33.00 -15.24
N ARG A 97 -2.58 -32.71 -16.40
CA ARG A 97 -1.73 -31.53 -16.65
C ARG A 97 -2.48 -30.23 -16.34
N HIS A 98 -3.68 -30.09 -16.87
CA HIS A 98 -4.49 -28.89 -16.63
C HIS A 98 -4.81 -28.69 -15.15
N LYS A 99 -5.11 -29.77 -14.42
CA LYS A 99 -5.36 -29.70 -12.97
C LYS A 99 -4.12 -29.29 -12.17
N HIS A 100 -2.94 -29.85 -12.51
CA HIS A 100 -1.69 -29.51 -11.88
C HIS A 100 -1.25 -28.07 -12.21
N ALA A 101 -1.40 -27.64 -13.47
CA ALA A 101 -1.13 -26.28 -13.89
C ALA A 101 -1.96 -25.27 -13.11
N LYS A 102 -3.27 -25.49 -13.01
CA LYS A 102 -4.17 -24.64 -12.25
C LYS A 102 -3.78 -24.54 -10.76
N ARG A 103 -3.45 -25.68 -10.14
CA ARG A 103 -3.03 -25.70 -8.73
C ARG A 103 -1.69 -24.99 -8.52
N MET A 104 -0.73 -25.20 -9.42
CA MET A 104 0.56 -24.51 -9.36
C MET A 104 0.39 -23.00 -9.54
N THR A 105 -0.44 -22.56 -10.48
CA THR A 105 -0.78 -21.14 -10.68
C THR A 105 -1.38 -20.53 -9.42
N GLN A 106 -2.31 -21.22 -8.75
CA GLN A 106 -2.88 -20.77 -7.47
C GLN A 106 -1.79 -20.59 -6.40
N VAL A 107 -0.91 -21.58 -6.24
CA VAL A 107 0.18 -21.52 -5.24
C VAL A 107 1.14 -20.38 -5.55
N LEU A 108 1.58 -20.24 -6.82
CA LEU A 108 2.48 -19.17 -7.24
C LEU A 108 1.85 -17.79 -7.03
N SER A 109 0.57 -17.64 -7.33
CA SER A 109 -0.15 -16.37 -7.12
C SER A 109 -0.26 -16.02 -5.65
N VAL A 110 -0.63 -16.99 -4.79
CA VAL A 110 -0.71 -16.77 -3.33
C VAL A 110 0.65 -16.39 -2.77
N LEU A 111 1.71 -17.12 -3.12
CA LEU A 111 3.08 -16.79 -2.70
C LEU A 111 3.50 -15.40 -3.23
N GLY A 112 3.16 -15.10 -4.48
CA GLY A 112 3.43 -13.80 -5.08
C GLY A 112 2.77 -12.65 -4.31
N PHE A 113 1.50 -12.78 -3.93
CA PHE A 113 0.80 -11.77 -3.11
C PHE A 113 1.43 -11.61 -1.73
N TRP A 114 1.82 -12.70 -1.08
CA TRP A 114 2.52 -12.62 0.22
C TRP A 114 3.85 -11.89 0.10
N ILE A 115 4.67 -12.23 -0.90
CA ILE A 115 5.95 -11.54 -1.14
C ILE A 115 5.70 -10.07 -1.47
N LEU A 116 4.66 -9.78 -2.27
CA LEU A 116 4.27 -8.44 -2.65
C LEU A 116 3.93 -7.57 -1.43
N ASP A 117 3.07 -8.07 -0.54
CA ASP A 117 2.67 -7.38 0.69
C ASP A 117 3.87 -7.08 1.61
N PHE A 118 4.76 -8.05 1.79
CA PHE A 118 5.98 -7.84 2.58
C PHE A 118 6.88 -6.77 1.96
N ALA A 119 7.06 -6.81 0.65
CA ALA A 119 7.92 -5.86 -0.06
C ALA A 119 7.31 -4.45 -0.13
N ILE A 120 5.99 -4.32 -0.34
CA ILE A 120 5.29 -3.02 -0.34
C ILE A 120 5.37 -2.36 1.04
N ASN A 121 5.12 -3.10 2.12
CA ASN A 121 5.25 -2.58 3.48
C ASN A 121 6.68 -2.16 3.78
N GLY A 122 7.68 -2.89 3.28
CA GLY A 122 9.08 -2.50 3.35
C GLY A 122 9.37 -1.20 2.62
N LEU A 123 8.91 -1.07 1.39
CA LEU A 123 9.06 0.15 0.59
C LEU A 123 8.38 1.35 1.27
N GLN A 124 7.19 1.15 1.82
CA GLN A 124 6.40 2.19 2.47
C GLN A 124 7.09 2.75 3.73
N VAL A 125 7.62 1.89 4.60
CA VAL A 125 8.30 2.35 5.81
C VAL A 125 9.58 3.13 5.49
N ILE A 126 10.35 2.68 4.50
CA ILE A 126 11.58 3.37 4.09
C ILE A 126 11.26 4.72 3.45
N SER A 127 10.23 4.79 2.59
CA SER A 127 9.79 6.05 1.98
C SER A 127 9.34 7.06 3.04
N ARG A 128 8.57 6.63 4.06
CA ARG A 128 8.18 7.48 5.18
C ARG A 128 9.38 7.95 5.99
N ALA A 129 10.31 7.06 6.30
CA ALA A 129 11.52 7.40 7.03
C ALA A 129 12.37 8.42 6.26
N LEU A 130 12.46 8.30 4.93
CA LEU A 130 13.17 9.26 4.09
C LEU A 130 12.54 10.66 4.17
N ILE A 131 11.22 10.77 4.15
CA ILE A 131 10.50 12.05 4.32
C ILE A 131 10.81 12.67 5.69
N LEU A 132 10.76 11.86 6.76
CA LEU A 132 11.03 12.34 8.13
C LEU A 132 12.49 12.75 8.33
N ASP A 133 13.43 12.09 7.65
CA ASP A 133 14.86 12.44 7.72
C ASP A 133 15.17 13.79 7.03
N HIS A 134 14.33 14.25 6.09
CA HIS A 134 14.53 15.49 5.33
C HIS A 134 13.68 16.66 5.81
N ALA A 135 12.54 16.39 6.44
CA ALA A 135 11.66 17.44 6.94
C ALA A 135 12.07 17.89 8.34
N ASP A 136 12.32 19.18 8.50
CA ASP A 136 12.52 19.78 9.82
C ASP A 136 11.27 19.59 10.70
N ALA A 137 11.44 19.62 12.03
CA ALA A 137 10.34 19.43 12.98
C ALA A 137 9.15 20.40 12.73
N SER A 138 9.42 21.61 12.24
CA SER A 138 8.41 22.59 11.87
C SER A 138 7.66 22.26 10.58
N GLN A 139 8.27 21.49 9.68
CA GLN A 139 7.74 21.15 8.34
C GLN A 139 7.09 19.76 8.29
N GLN A 140 7.21 18.95 9.36
CA GLN A 140 6.72 17.57 9.35
C GLN A 140 5.21 17.46 9.08
N ASN A 141 4.40 18.40 9.56
CA ASN A 141 2.97 18.41 9.30
C ASN A 141 2.68 18.63 7.81
N GLU A 142 3.40 19.54 7.17
CA GLU A 142 3.27 19.81 5.73
C GLU A 142 3.78 18.63 4.90
N ALA A 143 4.91 18.06 5.26
CA ALA A 143 5.48 16.88 4.61
C ALA A 143 4.52 15.68 4.67
N ASN A 144 3.89 15.42 5.81
CA ASN A 144 2.87 14.38 5.96
C ASN A 144 1.61 14.68 5.12
N ALA A 145 1.18 15.94 5.05
CA ALA A 145 0.04 16.32 4.21
C ALA A 145 0.33 16.09 2.73
N TRP A 146 1.54 16.45 2.26
CA TRP A 146 1.99 16.17 0.89
C TRP A 146 2.10 14.67 0.61
N HIS A 147 2.62 13.88 1.56
CA HIS A 147 2.65 12.43 1.44
C HIS A 147 1.25 11.85 1.22
N GLY A 148 0.25 12.29 1.98
CA GLY A 148 -1.14 11.86 1.82
C GLY A 148 -1.72 12.25 0.45
N ARG A 149 -1.45 13.47 -0.03
CA ARG A 149 -1.88 13.94 -1.36
C ARG A 149 -1.28 13.10 -2.48
N MET A 150 0.03 12.81 -2.40
CA MET A 150 0.70 11.96 -3.40
C MET A 150 0.18 10.52 -3.38
N LEU A 151 -0.16 9.99 -2.20
CA LEU A 151 -0.78 8.68 -2.06
C LEU A 151 -2.14 8.63 -2.79
N HIS A 152 -3.00 9.63 -2.59
CA HIS A 152 -4.28 9.71 -3.29
C HIS A 152 -4.10 9.95 -4.80
N ALA A 153 -3.14 10.78 -5.21
CA ALA A 153 -2.82 10.97 -6.63
C ALA A 153 -2.38 9.66 -7.30
N GLY A 154 -1.51 8.90 -6.63
CA GLY A 154 -1.10 7.56 -7.08
C GLY A 154 -2.26 6.58 -7.15
N SER A 155 -3.20 6.64 -6.20
CA SER A 155 -4.41 5.81 -6.19
C SER A 155 -5.34 6.15 -7.36
N ILE A 156 -5.53 7.45 -7.65
CA ILE A 156 -6.34 7.92 -8.80
C ILE A 156 -5.75 7.39 -10.10
N ILE A 157 -4.43 7.56 -10.31
CA ILE A 157 -3.76 7.04 -11.52
C ILE A 157 -3.89 5.51 -11.60
N GLY A 158 -3.70 4.82 -10.48
CA GLY A 158 -3.79 3.37 -10.43
C GLY A 158 -5.20 2.85 -10.74
N TYR A 159 -6.23 3.40 -10.12
CA TYR A 159 -7.62 2.98 -10.40
C TYR A 159 -8.08 3.40 -11.79
N TRP A 160 -7.60 4.54 -12.30
CA TRP A 160 -7.84 4.92 -13.69
C TRP A 160 -7.24 3.91 -14.68
N CYS A 161 -5.99 3.48 -14.47
CA CYS A 161 -5.38 2.40 -15.25
C CYS A 161 -6.14 1.06 -15.13
N GLY A 162 -6.76 0.81 -13.97
CA GLY A 162 -7.60 -0.36 -13.76
C GLY A 162 -8.97 -0.26 -14.44
N TRP A 163 -9.50 0.96 -14.61
CA TRP A 163 -10.78 1.22 -15.28
C TRP A 163 -10.66 1.21 -16.80
N VAL A 164 -9.59 1.80 -17.35
CA VAL A 164 -9.34 1.82 -18.79
C VAL A 164 -8.89 0.44 -19.25
N ASP A 165 -9.50 -0.08 -20.32
CA ASP A 165 -9.09 -1.36 -20.90
C ASP A 165 -7.73 -1.24 -21.60
N LEU A 166 -6.67 -1.59 -20.85
CA LEU A 166 -5.29 -1.63 -21.37
C LEU A 166 -5.08 -2.77 -22.41
N SER A 167 -6.05 -3.70 -22.51
CA SER A 167 -5.94 -4.80 -23.47
C SER A 167 -6.12 -4.33 -24.92
N THR A 168 -6.75 -3.18 -25.11
CA THR A 168 -6.95 -2.56 -26.42
C THR A 168 -5.77 -1.70 -26.91
N TRP A 169 -4.80 -1.41 -26.01
CA TRP A 169 -3.67 -0.53 -26.35
C TRP A 169 -2.58 -1.25 -27.14
N PRO A 170 -2.35 -0.83 -28.42
CA PRO A 170 -1.33 -1.48 -29.27
C PRO A 170 0.08 -1.42 -28.68
N SER A 171 0.42 -0.33 -27.97
CA SER A 171 1.72 -0.14 -27.31
C SER A 171 2.02 -1.17 -26.23
N LEU A 172 1.00 -1.81 -25.66
CA LEU A 172 1.14 -2.84 -24.62
C LEU A 172 0.89 -4.26 -25.14
N ALA A 173 0.67 -4.42 -26.45
CA ALA A 173 0.37 -5.72 -27.05
C ALA A 173 1.50 -6.75 -26.87
N TRP A 174 2.76 -6.30 -26.83
CA TRP A 174 3.95 -7.14 -26.64
C TRP A 174 4.00 -7.84 -25.26
N ILE A 175 3.30 -7.32 -24.24
CA ILE A 175 3.22 -7.92 -22.89
C ILE A 175 2.40 -9.22 -22.96
N GLY A 176 1.42 -9.29 -23.87
CA GLY A 176 0.47 -10.40 -23.97
C GLY A 176 -0.48 -10.45 -22.76
N GLY A 177 -1.34 -11.48 -22.73
CA GLY A 177 -2.31 -11.68 -21.66
C GLY A 177 -3.42 -10.63 -21.59
N GLY A 178 -4.24 -10.71 -20.57
CA GLY A 178 -5.38 -9.81 -20.34
C GLY A 178 -5.01 -8.52 -19.62
N GLN A 179 -6.06 -7.76 -19.29
CA GLN A 179 -6.02 -6.48 -18.57
C GLN A 179 -5.13 -6.53 -17.32
N PHE A 180 -5.32 -7.56 -16.47
CA PHE A 180 -4.57 -7.70 -15.23
C PHE A 180 -3.05 -7.73 -15.44
N ARG A 181 -2.57 -8.54 -16.41
CA ARG A 181 -1.13 -8.66 -16.70
C ARG A 181 -0.53 -7.34 -17.16
N ARG A 182 -1.20 -6.65 -18.09
CA ARG A 182 -0.74 -5.35 -18.60
C ARG A 182 -0.72 -4.28 -17.50
N PHE A 183 -1.77 -4.23 -16.69
CA PHE A 183 -1.83 -3.31 -15.55
C PHE A 183 -0.72 -3.60 -14.53
N ALA A 184 -0.44 -4.86 -14.23
CA ALA A 184 0.64 -5.26 -13.34
C ALA A 184 2.01 -4.76 -13.82
N VAL A 185 2.34 -4.99 -15.10
CA VAL A 185 3.61 -4.53 -15.69
C VAL A 185 3.69 -2.99 -15.68
N VAL A 186 2.66 -2.30 -16.12
CA VAL A 186 2.61 -0.83 -16.10
C VAL A 186 2.81 -0.29 -14.69
N SER A 187 2.14 -0.88 -13.69
CA SER A 187 2.27 -0.48 -12.29
C SER A 187 3.69 -0.67 -11.76
N ALA A 188 4.33 -1.78 -12.09
CA ALA A 188 5.71 -2.08 -11.68
C ALA A 188 6.70 -1.09 -12.32
N VAL A 189 6.53 -0.79 -13.61
CA VAL A 189 7.38 0.17 -14.33
C VAL A 189 7.21 1.58 -13.76
N CYS A 190 5.98 2.05 -13.58
CA CYS A 190 5.71 3.37 -12.98
C CYS A 190 6.33 3.49 -11.58
N MET A 191 6.19 2.46 -10.75
CA MET A 191 6.80 2.43 -9.43
C MET A 191 8.33 2.49 -9.53
N GLY A 192 8.93 1.69 -10.40
CA GLY A 192 10.38 1.68 -10.62
C GLY A 192 10.91 3.05 -11.03
N ILE A 193 10.21 3.74 -11.94
CA ILE A 193 10.55 5.11 -12.36
C ILE A 193 10.46 6.07 -11.18
N CYS A 194 9.37 6.09 -10.43
CA CYS A 194 9.18 6.98 -9.27
C CYS A 194 10.25 6.75 -8.19
N VAL A 195 10.54 5.49 -7.86
CA VAL A 195 11.58 5.13 -6.89
C VAL A 195 12.97 5.55 -7.38
N SER A 196 13.27 5.33 -8.66
CA SER A 196 14.54 5.74 -9.26
C SER A 196 14.71 7.25 -9.23
N ILE A 197 13.69 8.02 -9.59
CA ILE A 197 13.69 9.49 -9.49
C ILE A 197 13.94 9.92 -8.04
N THR A 198 13.22 9.34 -7.08
CA THR A 198 13.42 9.64 -5.65
C THR A 198 14.85 9.34 -5.22
N CYS A 199 15.40 8.18 -5.60
CA CYS A 199 16.76 7.81 -5.25
C CYS A 199 17.84 8.68 -5.90
N LEU A 200 17.59 9.23 -7.09
CA LEU A 200 18.55 10.09 -7.78
C LEU A 200 18.56 11.50 -7.21
N PHE A 201 17.41 12.07 -6.93
CA PHE A 201 17.28 13.49 -6.58
C PHE A 201 17.26 13.77 -5.07
N THR A 202 17.06 12.77 -4.20
CA THR A 202 17.04 13.00 -2.75
C THR A 202 18.43 12.77 -2.16
N PRO A 203 19.16 13.78 -1.65
CA PRO A 203 20.45 13.59 -1.02
C PRO A 203 20.30 12.83 0.29
N GLU A 204 21.20 11.89 0.59
CA GLU A 204 21.28 11.22 1.89
C GLU A 204 22.58 11.55 2.58
N TYR A 205 22.49 11.85 3.87
CA TYR A 205 23.65 12.13 4.71
C TYR A 205 23.87 10.93 5.67
N GLY A 206 25.08 10.39 5.66
CA GLY A 206 25.45 9.33 6.58
C GLY A 206 25.39 9.83 8.03
N THR A 207 24.73 9.08 8.92
CA THR A 207 24.73 9.38 10.36
C THR A 207 26.06 8.96 10.97
N LYS A 208 26.72 9.89 11.68
CA LYS A 208 28.01 9.64 12.35
C LYS A 208 27.91 8.79 13.63
N HIS A 209 26.71 8.48 14.11
CA HIS A 209 26.48 7.83 15.38
C HIS A 209 25.54 6.64 15.28
N THR A 210 26.09 5.46 15.08
CA THR A 210 25.46 4.22 15.58
C THR A 210 26.55 3.21 15.89
N THR A 211 26.69 2.90 17.15
CA THR A 211 27.42 1.72 17.62
C THR A 211 26.65 0.49 17.15
N THR A 212 26.97 0.01 15.97
CA THR A 212 26.47 -1.26 15.47
C THR A 212 27.26 -2.38 16.12
N SER A 213 26.67 -3.02 17.12
CA SER A 213 27.12 -4.36 17.51
C SER A 213 26.96 -5.30 16.31
N PRO A 214 27.91 -6.23 16.07
CA PRO A 214 27.87 -7.19 14.97
C PRO A 214 26.88 -8.33 15.25
N GLU A 215 25.66 -7.98 15.63
CA GLU A 215 24.61 -8.96 15.90
C GLU A 215 24.00 -9.49 14.60
N GLY A 216 23.72 -10.80 14.56
CA GLY A 216 23.08 -11.45 13.43
C GLY A 216 21.68 -10.88 13.13
N LEU A 217 21.21 -11.03 11.90
CA LEU A 217 19.92 -10.52 11.44
C LEU A 217 18.75 -10.97 12.33
N ILE A 218 18.73 -12.24 12.74
CA ILE A 218 17.68 -12.82 13.59
C ILE A 218 17.64 -12.15 14.97
N THR A 219 18.82 -11.91 15.57
CA THR A 219 18.94 -11.23 16.87
C THR A 219 18.41 -9.79 16.78
N ARG A 220 18.71 -9.10 15.68
CA ARG A 220 18.23 -7.74 15.40
C ARG A 220 16.70 -7.71 15.24
N ILE A 221 16.12 -8.65 14.52
CA ILE A 221 14.66 -8.78 14.38
C ILE A 221 14.02 -8.99 15.74
N GLY A 222 14.55 -9.93 16.53
CA GLY A 222 14.07 -10.20 17.89
C GLY A 222 14.19 -8.99 18.82
N ALA A 223 15.29 -8.24 18.71
CA ALA A 223 15.50 -7.00 19.47
C ALA A 223 14.48 -5.92 19.06
N SER A 224 14.23 -5.75 17.76
CA SER A 224 13.25 -4.78 17.24
C SER A 224 11.84 -5.11 17.72
N VAL A 225 11.40 -6.35 17.62
CA VAL A 225 10.08 -6.79 18.13
C VAL A 225 9.97 -6.55 19.65
N ARG A 226 11.00 -6.92 20.40
CA ARG A 226 11.03 -6.69 21.85
C ARG A 226 10.99 -5.21 22.19
N GLN A 227 11.67 -4.36 21.42
CA GLN A 227 11.63 -2.92 21.56
C GLN A 227 10.23 -2.36 21.30
N VAL A 228 9.54 -2.78 20.24
CA VAL A 228 8.16 -2.39 19.92
C VAL A 228 7.22 -2.74 21.07
N VAL A 229 7.31 -3.96 21.62
CA VAL A 229 6.48 -4.38 22.75
C VAL A 229 6.80 -3.54 24.01
N ARG A 230 8.08 -3.27 24.28
CA ARG A 230 8.49 -2.43 25.41
C ARG A 230 7.98 -1.01 25.27
N VAL A 231 8.14 -0.39 24.10
CA VAL A 231 7.67 0.96 23.82
C VAL A 231 6.14 1.00 23.91
N GLY A 232 5.43 0.03 23.34
CA GLY A 232 3.97 -0.06 23.40
C GLY A 232 3.43 -0.09 24.83
N ARG A 233 4.13 -0.80 25.74
CA ARG A 233 3.77 -0.82 27.18
C ARG A 233 4.14 0.47 27.93
N ALA A 234 5.14 1.21 27.45
CA ALA A 234 5.60 2.45 28.06
C ALA A 234 4.88 3.71 27.50
N LEU A 235 3.99 3.55 26.51
CA LEU A 235 3.26 4.69 25.93
C LEU A 235 2.37 5.39 26.95
N PRO A 236 2.30 6.74 26.94
CA PRO A 236 1.32 7.48 27.72
C PRO A 236 -0.12 7.04 27.41
N VAL A 237 -0.98 7.01 28.44
CA VAL A 237 -2.38 6.56 28.33
C VAL A 237 -3.16 7.20 27.17
N PRO A 238 -3.03 8.53 26.89
CA PRO A 238 -3.70 9.14 25.74
C PRO A 238 -3.32 8.50 24.40
N ILE A 239 -2.03 8.16 24.22
CA ILE A 239 -1.53 7.54 23.00
C ILE A 239 -2.02 6.10 22.88
N GLN A 240 -2.03 5.33 23.99
CA GLN A 240 -2.61 3.98 24.00
C GLN A 240 -4.08 3.97 23.57
N ARG A 241 -4.88 4.96 24.02
CA ARG A 241 -6.28 5.11 23.61
C ARG A 241 -6.41 5.40 22.12
N VAL A 242 -5.57 6.27 21.56
CA VAL A 242 -5.55 6.54 20.10
C VAL A 242 -5.20 5.28 19.34
N CYS A 243 -4.17 4.53 19.76
CA CYS A 243 -3.80 3.27 19.12
C CYS A 243 -4.95 2.24 19.15
N LEU A 244 -5.68 2.14 20.27
CA LEU A 244 -6.82 1.22 20.38
C LEU A 244 -7.96 1.62 19.42
N VAL A 245 -8.29 2.90 19.36
CA VAL A 245 -9.33 3.42 18.47
C VAL A 245 -8.93 3.20 17.01
N GLU A 246 -7.68 3.49 16.66
CA GLU A 246 -7.15 3.27 15.31
C GLU A 246 -7.15 1.79 14.92
N LEU A 247 -6.83 0.90 15.86
CA LEU A 247 -6.91 -0.53 15.64
C LEU A 247 -8.34 -0.96 15.25
N LEU A 248 -9.34 -0.55 16.02
CA LEU A 248 -10.74 -0.89 15.76
C LEU A 248 -11.24 -0.27 14.45
N ALA A 249 -10.89 0.98 14.17
CA ALA A 249 -11.23 1.65 12.92
C ALA A 249 -10.61 0.93 11.71
N THR A 250 -9.34 0.56 11.78
CA THR A 250 -8.65 -0.16 10.72
C THR A 250 -9.25 -1.56 10.51
N MET A 251 -9.58 -2.29 11.58
CA MET A 251 -10.25 -3.59 11.46
C MET A 251 -11.58 -3.51 10.70
N SER A 252 -12.37 -2.46 10.90
CA SER A 252 -13.62 -2.25 10.15
C SER A 252 -13.40 -1.87 8.69
N TRP A 253 -12.26 -1.23 8.39
CA TRP A 253 -11.91 -0.75 7.06
C TRP A 253 -11.39 -1.85 6.13
N PHE A 254 -10.74 -2.88 6.66
CA PHE A 254 -10.16 -3.98 5.88
C PHE A 254 -11.16 -4.70 4.97
N PRO A 255 -12.35 -5.13 5.43
CA PRO A 255 -13.34 -5.76 4.56
C PRO A 255 -13.74 -4.86 3.39
N PHE A 256 -13.91 -3.57 3.63
CA PHE A 256 -14.21 -2.61 2.56
C PHE A 256 -13.10 -2.58 1.51
N LEU A 257 -11.84 -2.46 1.91
CA LEU A 257 -10.71 -2.35 0.97
C LEU A 257 -10.60 -3.56 0.04
N PHE A 258 -10.75 -4.76 0.55
CA PHE A 258 -10.50 -5.97 -0.22
C PHE A 258 -11.72 -6.54 -0.94
N TYR A 259 -12.93 -6.20 -0.50
CA TYR A 259 -14.15 -6.78 -1.06
C TYR A 259 -15.08 -5.78 -1.75
N SER A 260 -14.81 -4.47 -1.68
CA SER A 260 -15.66 -3.45 -2.32
C SER A 260 -15.79 -3.66 -3.83
N THR A 261 -14.70 -3.95 -4.51
CA THR A 261 -14.73 -4.23 -5.97
C THR A 261 -15.55 -5.46 -6.28
N THR A 262 -15.36 -6.54 -5.54
CA THR A 262 -16.15 -7.79 -5.70
C THR A 262 -17.61 -7.56 -5.39
N TYR A 263 -17.93 -6.77 -4.37
CA TYR A 263 -19.31 -6.41 -4.03
C TYR A 263 -19.99 -5.63 -5.16
N VAL A 264 -19.31 -4.65 -5.73
CA VAL A 264 -19.83 -3.87 -6.87
C VAL A 264 -20.09 -4.79 -8.07
N LEU A 265 -19.18 -5.71 -8.35
CA LEU A 265 -19.33 -6.72 -9.40
C LEU A 265 -20.53 -7.64 -9.15
N ASP A 266 -20.68 -8.19 -7.94
CA ASP A 266 -21.80 -9.06 -7.57
C ASP A 266 -23.15 -8.33 -7.73
N MET A 267 -23.20 -7.03 -7.38
CA MET A 267 -24.40 -6.20 -7.54
C MET A 267 -24.72 -5.91 -9.01
N ALA A 268 -23.70 -5.63 -9.84
CA ALA A 268 -23.86 -5.44 -11.28
C ALA A 268 -24.38 -6.71 -11.96
N HIS A 269 -23.82 -7.87 -11.64
CA HIS A 269 -24.26 -9.16 -12.17
C HIS A 269 -25.72 -9.48 -11.80
N ARG A 270 -26.15 -9.19 -10.57
CA ARG A 270 -27.56 -9.39 -10.14
C ARG A 270 -28.52 -8.53 -10.98
N LYS A 271 -28.12 -7.32 -11.35
CA LYS A 271 -28.97 -6.38 -12.11
C LYS A 271 -29.05 -6.72 -13.60
N HIS A 272 -27.93 -7.12 -14.22
CA HIS A 272 -27.86 -7.26 -15.68
C HIS A 272 -27.92 -8.68 -16.21
N LYS A 273 -27.90 -9.73 -15.38
CA LYS A 273 -27.95 -11.17 -15.76
C LYS A 273 -26.94 -11.58 -16.88
N ARG A 274 -25.95 -10.79 -17.17
CA ARG A 274 -24.99 -11.00 -18.26
C ARG A 274 -23.57 -10.88 -17.71
N HIS A 275 -22.77 -11.92 -17.84
CA HIS A 275 -21.34 -11.87 -17.59
C HIS A 275 -20.71 -11.12 -18.76
N SER A 276 -20.12 -9.96 -18.51
CA SER A 276 -19.36 -9.18 -19.48
C SER A 276 -18.01 -8.85 -18.86
N ASP A 277 -16.95 -8.87 -19.69
CA ASP A 277 -15.61 -8.43 -19.27
C ASP A 277 -15.59 -6.96 -18.80
N ALA A 278 -16.56 -6.15 -19.28
CA ALA A 278 -16.80 -4.78 -18.84
C ALA A 278 -17.19 -4.63 -17.35
N ASP A 279 -17.57 -5.72 -16.68
CA ASP A 279 -17.97 -5.65 -15.27
C ASP A 279 -16.76 -5.42 -14.34
N HIS A 280 -15.57 -5.92 -14.70
CA HIS A 280 -14.34 -5.68 -13.92
C HIS A 280 -13.93 -4.20 -13.91
N GLU A 281 -14.22 -3.47 -14.97
CA GLU A 281 -13.98 -2.03 -15.10
C GLU A 281 -14.84 -1.23 -14.11
N LEU A 282 -16.07 -1.68 -13.83
CA LEU A 282 -16.98 -1.01 -12.91
C LEU A 282 -16.47 -0.99 -11.47
N GLY A 283 -15.86 -2.08 -11.01
CA GLY A 283 -15.24 -2.15 -9.69
C GLY A 283 -14.09 -1.15 -9.55
N SER A 284 -13.22 -1.07 -10.56
CA SER A 284 -12.12 -0.10 -10.61
C SER A 284 -12.62 1.34 -10.69
N PHE A 285 -13.72 1.60 -11.44
CA PHE A 285 -14.35 2.90 -11.51
C PHE A 285 -14.92 3.36 -10.15
N ALA A 286 -15.56 2.47 -9.41
CA ALA A 286 -16.05 2.78 -8.07
C ALA A 286 -14.89 3.18 -7.12
N MET A 287 -13.77 2.46 -7.17
CA MET A 287 -12.58 2.81 -6.41
C MET A 287 -11.90 4.10 -6.90
N LEU A 288 -12.01 4.43 -8.18
CA LEU A 288 -11.56 5.71 -8.72
C LEU A 288 -12.38 6.87 -8.15
N CYS A 289 -13.71 6.74 -8.12
CA CYS A 289 -14.60 7.74 -7.50
C CYS A 289 -14.24 7.93 -6.01
N PHE A 290 -14.03 6.83 -5.29
CA PHE A 290 -13.59 6.88 -3.91
C PHE A 290 -12.24 7.63 -3.75
N ALA A 291 -11.24 7.34 -4.59
CA ALA A 291 -9.93 8.00 -4.54
C ALA A 291 -10.01 9.50 -4.86
N LEU A 292 -10.88 9.91 -5.78
CA LEU A 292 -11.16 11.32 -6.08
C LEU A 292 -11.77 12.04 -4.87
N LEU A 293 -12.76 11.44 -4.22
CA LEU A 293 -13.37 12.00 -3.00
C LEU A 293 -12.34 12.07 -1.86
N ALA A 294 -11.51 11.06 -1.70
CA ALA A 294 -10.44 11.05 -0.71
C ALA A 294 -9.40 12.17 -0.95
N MET A 295 -9.03 12.42 -2.22
CA MET A 295 -8.15 13.53 -2.59
C MET A 295 -8.79 14.88 -2.22
N VAL A 296 -10.04 15.11 -2.59
CA VAL A 296 -10.77 16.35 -2.26
C VAL A 296 -10.84 16.52 -0.75
N SER A 297 -11.16 15.46 -0.01
CA SER A 297 -11.18 15.48 1.45
C SER A 297 -9.80 15.83 2.03
N GLY A 298 -8.73 15.24 1.51
CA GLY A 298 -7.34 15.52 1.92
C GLY A 298 -6.87 16.94 1.64
N LEU A 299 -7.50 17.64 0.70
CA LEU A 299 -7.26 19.07 0.42
C LEU A 299 -8.11 19.98 1.32
N VAL A 300 -9.38 19.63 1.53
CA VAL A 300 -10.35 20.51 2.23
C VAL A 300 -10.25 20.37 3.76
N LEU A 301 -10.16 19.14 4.30
CA LEU A 301 -10.18 18.91 5.74
C LEU A 301 -9.07 19.63 6.53
N PRO A 302 -7.79 19.68 6.06
CA PRO A 302 -6.75 20.43 6.74
C PRO A 302 -7.04 21.92 6.84
N SER A 303 -7.74 22.51 5.86
CA SER A 303 -8.11 23.94 5.88
C SER A 303 -9.22 24.25 6.90
N LEU A 304 -10.03 23.25 7.24
CA LEU A 304 -11.10 23.36 8.25
C LEU A 304 -10.59 23.13 9.68
N SER A 305 -9.39 22.56 9.81
CA SER A 305 -8.80 22.27 11.13
C SER A 305 -8.26 23.53 11.80
N LEU A 306 -8.52 23.66 13.11
CA LEU A 306 -7.93 24.71 13.96
C LEU A 306 -6.41 24.55 14.13
N ALA A 307 -5.88 23.34 13.96
CA ALA A 307 -4.46 23.04 14.14
C ALA A 307 -3.57 23.71 13.07
N GLY A 308 -4.10 23.96 11.87
CA GLY A 308 -3.40 24.72 10.81
C GLY A 308 -3.26 26.21 11.09
N LYS A 309 -3.84 26.71 12.18
CA LYS A 309 -3.85 28.14 12.57
C LYS A 309 -3.14 28.42 13.88
N MET A 310 -2.45 27.45 14.48
CA MET A 310 -1.56 27.71 15.61
C MET A 310 -0.40 28.58 15.14
N ARG A 311 -0.31 29.80 15.69
CA ARG A 311 0.84 30.69 15.50
C ARG A 311 2.12 29.98 15.98
N PRO A 312 3.24 30.15 15.28
CA PRO A 312 4.52 29.66 15.80
C PRO A 312 4.79 30.26 17.18
N PRO A 313 5.40 29.53 18.12
CA PRO A 313 5.60 29.95 19.52
C PRO A 313 6.38 31.26 19.67
N LEU A 314 7.14 31.69 18.66
CA LEU A 314 7.85 32.97 18.62
C LEU A 314 6.93 34.22 18.60
N LEU A 315 5.63 34.07 18.32
CA LEU A 315 4.66 35.19 18.30
C LEU A 315 3.82 35.29 19.57
N GLU A 316 3.97 34.34 20.51
CA GLU A 316 3.29 34.41 21.81
C GLU A 316 3.87 35.48 22.76
N THR A 317 5.08 35.97 22.49
CA THR A 317 5.73 37.00 23.31
C THR A 317 5.33 38.44 22.97
N LEU A 318 4.51 38.67 21.95
CA LEU A 318 4.01 40.00 21.59
C LEU A 318 2.63 40.26 22.23
N PRO A 319 2.41 41.42 22.85
CA PRO A 319 1.13 41.76 23.44
C PRO A 319 0.02 41.79 22.38
N PRO A 320 -1.19 41.35 22.69
CA PRO A 320 -2.28 41.27 21.74
C PRO A 320 -2.68 42.65 21.24
N THR A 321 -2.37 43.00 20.01
CA THR A 321 -2.92 44.16 19.34
C THR A 321 -4.43 44.00 19.19
N SER A 322 -5.20 44.96 19.68
CA SER A 322 -6.63 44.92 19.96
C SER A 322 -7.59 44.84 18.76
N SER A 323 -7.13 44.53 17.55
CA SER A 323 -7.96 44.69 16.35
C SER A 323 -8.29 43.43 15.55
N SER A 324 -8.04 42.21 16.04
CA SER A 324 -8.37 40.99 15.26
C SER A 324 -8.93 39.85 16.12
N ARG A 325 -10.01 40.09 16.86
CA ARG A 325 -10.88 39.00 17.34
C ARG A 325 -11.82 38.51 16.21
N ARG A 326 -11.34 38.13 15.05
CA ARG A 326 -12.10 37.22 14.19
C ARG A 326 -12.03 35.83 14.83
N ARG A 327 -13.12 35.44 15.51
CA ARG A 327 -13.32 34.03 15.92
C ARG A 327 -13.21 33.18 14.68
N VAL A 328 -12.04 32.54 14.52
CA VAL A 328 -11.85 31.55 13.47
C VAL A 328 -12.68 30.33 13.87
N ARG A 329 -13.86 30.19 13.23
CA ARG A 329 -14.67 28.98 13.32
C ARG A 329 -13.93 27.85 12.59
N GLY A 330 -13.07 27.13 13.30
CA GLY A 330 -12.48 25.89 12.81
C GLY A 330 -12.93 24.74 13.71
N MET A 331 -13.07 23.56 13.14
CA MET A 331 -13.41 22.35 13.88
C MET A 331 -12.18 21.80 14.59
N SER A 332 -12.35 21.23 15.79
CA SER A 332 -11.26 20.53 16.47
C SER A 332 -10.86 19.27 15.68
N LEU A 333 -9.60 18.87 15.76
CA LEU A 333 -9.14 17.61 15.15
C LEU A 333 -9.96 16.42 15.63
N ARG A 334 -10.34 16.40 16.90
CA ARG A 334 -11.21 15.36 17.47
C ARG A 334 -12.57 15.33 16.78
N THR A 335 -13.20 16.48 16.57
CA THR A 335 -14.52 16.57 15.89
C THR A 335 -14.43 16.13 14.44
N LEU A 336 -13.38 16.56 13.72
CA LEU A 336 -13.14 16.15 12.34
C LEU A 336 -12.93 14.63 12.23
N TRP A 337 -12.13 14.06 13.13
CA TRP A 337 -11.87 12.63 13.15
C TRP A 337 -13.13 11.82 13.50
N THR A 338 -13.91 12.24 14.50
CA THR A 338 -15.18 11.59 14.87
C THR A 338 -16.17 11.63 13.72
N PHE A 339 -16.28 12.77 13.02
CA PHE A 339 -17.16 12.92 11.87
C PHE A 339 -16.71 12.03 10.70
N GLY A 340 -15.40 11.96 10.42
CA GLY A 340 -14.85 11.05 9.41
C GLY A 340 -15.13 9.59 9.74
N SER A 341 -14.92 9.16 10.98
CA SER A 341 -15.21 7.78 11.42
C SER A 341 -16.71 7.45 11.38
N PHE A 342 -17.58 8.42 11.68
CA PHE A 342 -19.03 8.25 11.54
C PHE A 342 -19.43 8.05 10.07
N LEU A 343 -18.89 8.86 9.16
CA LEU A 343 -19.15 8.71 7.71
C LEU A 343 -18.64 7.36 7.16
N GLN A 344 -17.64 6.76 7.78
CA GLN A 344 -17.18 5.42 7.40
C GLN A 344 -18.12 4.31 7.89
N ALA A 345 -18.87 4.56 8.97
CA ALA A 345 -19.76 3.56 9.57
C ALA A 345 -21.15 3.50 8.90
N VAL A 346 -21.54 4.55 8.17
CA VAL A 346 -22.79 4.66 7.39
C VAL A 346 -22.57 4.23 5.95
#